data_800c50de7a5a73e26043de1528fb461f
#
_entry.id   800c50de7a5a73e26043de1528fb461f
#
_cell.length_a   1.000
_cell.length_b   1.000
_cell.length_c   1.000
_cell.angle_alpha   90.00
_cell.angle_beta   90.00
_cell.angle_gamma   90.00
#
_symmetry.space_group_name_H-M   'P 1'
#
loop_
_entity.id
_entity.type
_entity.pdbx_description
1 polymer ?
#
loop_
_entity_poly.entity_id
_entity_poly.type
_entity_poly.pdbx_seq_one_letter_code
_entity_poly.pdbx_strand_id
1 'polypeptide(L)'
;MVPANRRDFLRSSAVLATCAAACAAGDATAQAAAGSAPPASPLRVNHDLHTHTLYSDGAHPIPLHITEARAFELDAIAITDHYTPGSQLAKSEEMFERYLAEIERERSAQQDVRVLKGAEATALDTSGRISLDARHAARLEWVLFDLGGSSEGTLRHPPSDKQQYAENVVRTYLGLCDVEYLNGISHPFNTGNTRPAVLPADYPPALLRELAAKMAARGKVFDVMNDMVYWFHQSPLAPRQLTAQYVELVKLFAAAGVTFQVSSDDHRTGLGNTRWSELVLARAAVPASQIVDPRKIVQR
;
A
#
# COMPACT_ATOMS: atom_id res chain seq x y z
N MET A 1 24.64 36.61 14.48
CA MET A 1 23.24 36.16 14.49
C MET A 1 23.07 35.20 15.65
N VAL A 2 22.32 35.61 16.68
CA VAL A 2 22.17 34.95 17.98
C VAL A 2 21.00 33.95 17.86
N PRO A 3 21.08 32.72 18.36
CA PRO A 3 19.98 31.76 18.30
C PRO A 3 18.91 32.11 19.34
N ALA A 4 17.65 32.04 18.91
CA ALA A 4 16.47 32.31 19.72
C ALA A 4 16.31 31.24 20.85
N ASN A 5 15.99 31.75 22.03
CA ASN A 5 15.95 31.03 23.29
C ASN A 5 14.60 30.33 23.50
N ARG A 6 14.65 29.07 23.93
CA ARG A 6 13.52 28.13 24.16
C ARG A 6 12.57 28.45 25.31
N ARG A 7 12.56 29.68 25.83
CA ARG A 7 11.85 30.03 27.08
C ARG A 7 10.54 30.83 26.93
N ASP A 8 10.12 31.18 25.72
CA ASP A 8 8.93 32.04 25.53
C ASP A 8 7.64 31.32 25.16
N PHE A 9 7.59 29.98 25.30
CA PHE A 9 6.40 29.19 24.92
C PHE A 9 5.43 28.87 26.08
N LEU A 10 5.67 29.36 27.26
CA LEU A 10 4.84 29.05 28.44
C LEU A 10 4.27 30.28 29.14
N ARG A 11 3.61 31.18 28.42
CA ARG A 11 2.74 32.19 29.05
C ARG A 11 1.64 32.63 28.12
N SER A 12 0.52 31.91 28.12
CA SER A 12 -0.82 32.50 27.87
C SER A 12 -1.86 31.62 28.56
N SER A 13 -2.18 32.05 29.76
CA SER A 13 -3.19 31.45 30.62
C SER A 13 -4.57 32.02 30.28
N ALA A 14 -5.55 31.15 30.33
CA ALA A 14 -6.92 31.34 30.82
C ALA A 14 -7.74 32.56 30.35
N VAL A 15 -8.74 32.28 29.54
CA VAL A 15 -10.04 32.98 29.63
C VAL A 15 -11.13 31.92 29.76
N LEU A 16 -11.65 31.81 30.98
CA LEU A 16 -12.92 31.14 31.26
C LEU A 16 -14.06 32.05 30.79
N ALA A 17 -14.89 31.59 29.87
CA ALA A 17 -16.19 32.20 29.60
C ALA A 17 -17.28 31.19 29.98
N THR A 18 -17.94 31.47 31.08
CA THR A 18 -19.19 30.87 31.52
C THR A 18 -20.32 31.28 30.57
N CYS A 19 -20.99 30.33 29.93
CA CYS A 19 -22.32 30.52 29.35
C CYS A 19 -23.32 29.69 30.10
N ALA A 20 -24.28 30.42 30.70
CA ALA A 20 -25.40 29.89 31.43
C ALA A 20 -26.44 29.23 30.49
N ALA A 21 -27.05 28.19 31.02
CA ALA A 21 -28.11 27.41 30.39
C ALA A 21 -29.42 28.19 30.23
N ALA A 22 -30.08 28.02 29.09
CA ALA A 22 -31.51 28.24 28.93
C ALA A 22 -32.15 26.90 28.54
N CYS A 23 -32.90 26.32 29.46
CA CYS A 23 -33.75 25.17 29.21
C CYS A 23 -34.98 25.61 28.43
N ALA A 24 -35.18 25.11 27.23
CA ALA A 24 -36.46 25.07 26.55
C ALA A 24 -36.86 23.60 26.43
N ALA A 25 -37.94 23.23 27.15
CA ALA A 25 -38.57 21.94 27.04
C ALA A 25 -39.33 21.88 25.71
N GLY A 26 -38.90 20.97 24.84
CA GLY A 26 -39.66 20.60 23.63
C GLY A 26 -39.87 19.10 23.65
N ASP A 27 -41.13 18.70 23.65
CA ASP A 27 -41.61 17.32 23.55
C ASP A 27 -41.02 16.66 22.29
N ALA A 28 -40.04 15.79 22.44
CA ALA A 28 -39.54 14.93 21.37
C ALA A 28 -40.19 13.55 21.54
N THR A 29 -41.18 13.26 20.70
CA THR A 29 -41.68 11.91 20.46
C THR A 29 -40.50 11.00 20.12
N ALA A 30 -40.27 10.02 20.99
CA ALA A 30 -39.26 9.00 20.82
C ALA A 30 -39.62 8.12 19.60
N GLN A 31 -39.03 8.45 18.48
CA GLN A 31 -38.96 7.54 17.32
C GLN A 31 -37.93 6.48 17.64
N ALA A 32 -38.40 5.24 17.85
CA ALA A 32 -37.54 4.09 18.11
C ALA A 32 -36.56 3.97 16.96
N ALA A 33 -35.30 4.30 17.22
CA ALA A 33 -34.21 4.04 16.31
C ALA A 33 -34.10 2.52 16.12
N ALA A 34 -34.41 2.04 14.92
CA ALA A 34 -34.08 0.67 14.51
C ALA A 34 -32.63 0.41 14.88
N GLY A 35 -32.39 -0.58 15.75
CA GLY A 35 -31.08 -0.91 16.26
C GLY A 35 -30.12 -1.15 15.09
N SER A 36 -29.21 -0.21 14.87
CA SER A 36 -28.07 -0.46 14.03
C SER A 36 -27.28 -1.59 14.68
N ALA A 37 -27.05 -2.65 13.93
CA ALA A 37 -26.13 -3.71 14.35
C ALA A 37 -24.84 -3.06 14.87
N PRO A 38 -24.25 -3.57 15.97
CA PRO A 38 -23.00 -3.03 16.47
C PRO A 38 -22.00 -2.99 15.29
N PRO A 39 -21.19 -1.93 15.18
CA PRO A 39 -20.19 -1.86 14.13
C PRO A 39 -19.35 -3.14 14.21
N ALA A 40 -19.22 -3.84 13.10
CA ALA A 40 -18.35 -5.01 13.00
C ALA A 40 -16.99 -4.64 13.61
N SER A 41 -16.42 -5.54 14.40
CA SER A 41 -15.08 -5.33 14.95
C SER A 41 -14.16 -4.87 13.83
N PRO A 42 -13.35 -3.83 14.04
CA PRO A 42 -12.48 -3.33 12.99
C PRO A 42 -11.62 -4.48 12.48
N LEU A 43 -11.56 -4.63 11.16
CA LEU A 43 -10.63 -5.57 10.54
C LEU A 43 -9.23 -5.20 11.02
N ARG A 44 -8.55 -6.11 11.67
CA ARG A 44 -7.14 -5.95 12.02
C ARG A 44 -6.32 -6.90 11.18
N VAL A 45 -5.35 -6.36 10.49
CA VAL A 45 -4.39 -7.12 9.69
C VAL A 45 -3.01 -6.90 10.32
N ASN A 46 -2.44 -7.99 10.82
CA ASN A 46 -1.23 -7.93 11.64
C ASN A 46 0.03 -8.27 10.83
N HIS A 47 0.15 -7.69 9.63
CA HIS A 47 1.33 -7.82 8.80
C HIS A 47 1.57 -6.53 7.99
N ASP A 48 2.81 -6.37 7.52
CA ASP A 48 3.23 -5.33 6.61
C ASP A 48 4.09 -5.96 5.50
N LEU A 49 3.50 -6.15 4.33
CA LEU A 49 4.15 -6.92 3.25
C LEU A 49 4.75 -6.04 2.14
N HIS A 50 5.03 -4.76 2.46
CA HIS A 50 5.69 -3.83 1.54
C HIS A 50 6.47 -2.78 2.33
N THR A 51 7.79 -2.94 2.38
CA THR A 51 8.71 -2.07 3.12
C THR A 51 10.04 -1.91 2.41
N HIS A 52 10.71 -0.76 2.61
CA HIS A 52 11.97 -0.41 1.97
C HIS A 52 13.07 -0.14 2.98
N THR A 53 14.30 -0.54 2.64
CA THR A 53 15.46 -0.42 3.50
C THR A 53 16.59 0.37 2.85
N LEU A 54 17.75 0.43 3.49
CA LEU A 54 18.97 1.03 2.93
C LEU A 54 19.47 0.32 1.66
N TYR A 55 18.87 -0.80 1.27
CA TYR A 55 19.18 -1.46 0.00
C TYR A 55 18.52 -0.79 -1.22
N SER A 56 17.53 0.07 -0.98
CA SER A 56 16.95 0.95 -1.99
C SER A 56 16.94 2.40 -1.52
N ASP A 57 15.81 2.97 -1.23
CA ASP A 57 15.60 4.36 -0.81
C ASP A 57 14.95 4.50 0.57
N GLY A 58 14.80 3.40 1.29
CA GLY A 58 14.46 3.42 2.71
C GLY A 58 15.58 4.01 3.56
N ALA A 59 15.23 4.59 4.70
CA ALA A 59 16.17 5.25 5.62
C ALA A 59 16.73 4.31 6.69
N HIS A 60 16.19 3.10 6.83
CA HIS A 60 16.50 2.18 7.91
C HIS A 60 17.09 0.85 7.41
N PRO A 61 18.00 0.22 8.18
CA PRO A 61 18.52 -1.11 7.86
C PRO A 61 17.51 -2.20 8.23
N ILE A 62 17.64 -3.38 7.63
CA ILE A 62 16.80 -4.56 7.87
C ILE A 62 16.65 -4.89 9.38
N PRO A 63 17.72 -4.90 10.21
CA PRO A 63 17.60 -5.19 11.64
C PRO A 63 16.64 -4.25 12.39
N LEU A 64 16.56 -2.98 11.96
CA LEU A 64 15.63 -2.03 12.59
C LEU A 64 14.19 -2.34 12.24
N HIS A 65 13.87 -2.65 10.98
CA HIS A 65 12.53 -3.10 10.59
C HIS A 65 12.06 -4.32 11.38
N ILE A 66 12.94 -5.30 11.57
CA ILE A 66 12.61 -6.48 12.39
C ILE A 66 12.40 -6.08 13.86
N THR A 67 13.20 -5.18 14.40
CA THR A 67 13.05 -4.68 15.77
C THR A 67 11.72 -3.94 15.95
N GLU A 68 11.34 -3.09 15.00
CA GLU A 68 10.06 -2.37 15.02
C GLU A 68 8.88 -3.33 14.84
N ALA A 69 8.98 -4.28 13.91
CA ALA A 69 7.94 -5.29 13.72
C ALA A 69 7.68 -6.12 14.99
N ARG A 70 8.74 -6.49 15.72
CA ARG A 70 8.63 -7.15 17.02
C ARG A 70 8.00 -6.24 18.08
N ALA A 71 8.40 -4.96 18.12
CA ALA A 71 7.85 -3.99 19.08
C ALA A 71 6.37 -3.70 18.82
N PHE A 72 5.92 -3.79 17.57
CA PHE A 72 4.52 -3.59 17.17
C PHE A 72 3.72 -4.90 17.13
N GLU A 73 4.35 -6.02 17.52
CA GLU A 73 3.74 -7.35 17.56
C GLU A 73 3.15 -7.77 16.18
N LEU A 74 3.85 -7.43 15.08
CA LEU A 74 3.45 -7.89 13.76
C LEU A 74 3.75 -9.39 13.59
N ASP A 75 2.82 -10.12 12.97
CA ASP A 75 3.02 -11.54 12.63
C ASP A 75 4.02 -11.72 11.49
N ALA A 76 4.05 -10.77 10.55
CA ALA A 76 4.91 -10.85 9.38
C ALA A 76 5.25 -9.49 8.79
N ILE A 77 6.45 -9.40 8.20
CA ILE A 77 6.86 -8.32 7.29
C ILE A 77 7.48 -8.91 6.03
N ALA A 78 7.41 -8.16 4.92
CA ALA A 78 8.21 -8.45 3.74
C ALA A 78 9.18 -7.29 3.49
N ILE A 79 10.45 -7.60 3.34
CA ILE A 79 11.48 -6.65 2.90
C ILE A 79 11.43 -6.65 1.38
N THR A 80 10.99 -5.54 0.77
CA THR A 80 10.65 -5.46 -0.66
C THR A 80 11.35 -4.30 -1.35
N ASP A 81 12.63 -4.14 -1.08
CA ASP A 81 13.45 -3.10 -1.70
C ASP A 81 13.31 -3.07 -3.23
N HIS A 82 13.41 -1.88 -3.80
CA HIS A 82 13.26 -1.67 -5.24
C HIS A 82 14.26 -2.47 -6.07
N TYR A 83 13.73 -3.30 -6.96
CA TYR A 83 14.47 -3.92 -8.06
C TYR A 83 14.11 -3.23 -9.39
N THR A 84 14.53 -1.98 -9.54
CA THR A 84 14.21 -1.12 -10.68
C THR A 84 15.44 -0.92 -11.56
N PRO A 85 15.29 -0.56 -12.85
CA PRO A 85 16.44 -0.24 -13.69
C PRO A 85 17.31 0.84 -13.03
N GLY A 86 18.55 0.48 -12.73
CA GLY A 86 19.48 1.41 -12.11
C GLY A 86 19.51 1.39 -10.58
N SER A 87 18.65 0.64 -9.89
CA SER A 87 18.79 0.38 -8.45
C SER A 87 20.05 -0.42 -8.12
N GLN A 88 20.49 -0.36 -6.86
CA GLN A 88 21.68 -1.12 -6.43
C GLN A 88 21.47 -2.63 -6.60
N LEU A 89 20.30 -3.14 -6.28
CA LEU A 89 19.95 -4.56 -6.40
C LEU A 89 19.94 -5.04 -7.86
N ALA A 90 19.50 -4.20 -8.80
CA ALA A 90 19.46 -4.56 -10.22
C ALA A 90 20.81 -4.43 -10.93
N LYS A 91 21.72 -3.62 -10.39
CA LYS A 91 23.06 -3.38 -11.01
C LYS A 91 24.13 -4.36 -10.57
N SER A 92 24.00 -5.00 -9.43
CA SER A 92 25.07 -5.77 -8.80
C SER A 92 24.52 -7.07 -8.21
N GLU A 93 24.97 -8.19 -8.82
CA GLU A 93 24.71 -9.53 -8.27
C GLU A 93 25.23 -9.65 -6.82
N GLU A 94 26.41 -9.10 -6.53
CA GLU A 94 26.99 -9.09 -5.19
C GLU A 94 26.07 -8.36 -4.19
N MET A 95 25.48 -7.23 -4.60
CA MET A 95 24.55 -6.50 -3.74
C MET A 95 23.28 -7.29 -3.50
N PHE A 96 22.75 -7.95 -4.52
CA PHE A 96 21.59 -8.82 -4.38
C PHE A 96 21.87 -10.00 -3.46
N GLU A 97 23.06 -10.64 -3.57
CA GLU A 97 23.50 -11.69 -2.66
C GLU A 97 23.58 -11.20 -1.20
N ARG A 98 24.17 -10.03 -0.99
CA ARG A 98 24.28 -9.43 0.35
C ARG A 98 22.90 -9.15 0.94
N TYR A 99 21.99 -8.62 0.15
CA TYR A 99 20.61 -8.36 0.53
C TYR A 99 19.92 -9.63 1.04
N LEU A 100 19.95 -10.70 0.24
CA LEU A 100 19.33 -11.96 0.64
C LEU A 100 20.00 -12.58 1.87
N ALA A 101 21.33 -12.53 1.93
CA ALA A 101 22.09 -13.07 3.06
C ALA A 101 21.82 -12.28 4.35
N GLU A 102 21.63 -10.97 4.27
CA GLU A 102 21.27 -10.16 5.43
C GLU A 102 19.87 -10.48 5.94
N ILE A 103 18.87 -10.54 5.06
CA ILE A 103 17.51 -10.96 5.47
C ILE A 103 17.56 -12.35 6.13
N GLU A 104 18.28 -13.30 5.55
CA GLU A 104 18.41 -14.67 6.07
C GLU A 104 19.06 -14.69 7.46
N ARG A 105 20.14 -13.94 7.64
CA ARG A 105 20.83 -13.82 8.92
C ARG A 105 19.90 -13.26 9.98
N GLU A 106 19.23 -12.15 9.68
CA GLU A 106 18.39 -11.45 10.66
C GLU A 106 17.13 -12.26 11.01
N ARG A 107 16.48 -12.89 10.04
CA ARG A 107 15.32 -13.74 10.33
C ARG A 107 15.69 -14.99 11.12
N SER A 108 16.88 -15.56 10.88
CA SER A 108 17.38 -16.72 11.64
C SER A 108 17.74 -16.41 13.08
N ALA A 109 18.01 -15.13 13.40
CA ALA A 109 18.35 -14.68 14.74
C ALA A 109 17.13 -14.49 15.66
N GLN A 110 15.91 -14.59 15.13
CA GLN A 110 14.67 -14.41 15.88
C GLN A 110 13.56 -15.31 15.30
N GLN A 111 12.47 -15.51 16.05
CA GLN A 111 11.32 -16.32 15.63
C GLN A 111 9.98 -15.64 15.92
N ASP A 112 10.01 -14.40 16.38
CA ASP A 112 8.80 -13.67 16.80
C ASP A 112 8.02 -13.13 15.59
N VAL A 113 8.74 -12.76 14.53
CA VAL A 113 8.16 -12.17 13.32
C VAL A 113 8.57 -12.99 12.10
N ARG A 114 7.61 -13.30 11.24
CA ARG A 114 7.90 -13.92 9.96
C ARG A 114 8.45 -12.88 8.98
N VAL A 115 9.71 -12.99 8.58
CA VAL A 115 10.36 -12.08 7.63
C VAL A 115 10.47 -12.75 6.28
N LEU A 116 9.90 -12.12 5.25
CA LEU A 116 9.92 -12.61 3.86
C LEU A 116 11.00 -11.89 3.05
N LYS A 117 11.75 -12.66 2.26
CA LYS A 117 12.63 -12.14 1.21
C LYS A 117 11.78 -11.68 0.05
N GLY A 118 11.71 -10.38 -0.19
CA GLY A 118 10.89 -9.82 -1.25
C GLY A 118 11.66 -8.88 -2.16
N ALA A 119 10.96 -8.33 -3.13
CA ALA A 119 11.38 -7.19 -3.94
C ALA A 119 10.16 -6.50 -4.54
N GLU A 120 10.28 -5.20 -4.76
CA GLU A 120 9.37 -4.45 -5.60
C GLU A 120 10.02 -4.21 -6.97
N ALA A 121 9.49 -4.89 -7.98
CA ALA A 121 9.95 -4.78 -9.36
C ALA A 121 9.13 -3.72 -10.12
N THR A 122 9.74 -3.05 -11.10
CA THR A 122 9.07 -2.00 -11.87
C THR A 122 8.64 -2.50 -13.24
N ALA A 123 7.37 -2.25 -13.59
CA ALA A 123 6.87 -2.41 -14.95
C ALA A 123 7.71 -1.55 -15.93
N LEU A 124 8.14 -2.12 -17.04
CA LEU A 124 8.97 -1.38 -18.01
C LEU A 124 8.15 -0.73 -19.11
N ASP A 125 7.00 -1.32 -19.43
CA ASP A 125 6.08 -0.81 -20.45
C ASP A 125 4.68 -1.43 -20.33
N THR A 126 3.82 -1.06 -21.28
CA THR A 126 2.43 -1.54 -21.33
C THR A 126 2.27 -2.97 -21.88
N SER A 127 3.35 -3.64 -22.29
CA SER A 127 3.31 -5.01 -22.83
C SER A 127 3.48 -6.10 -21.75
N GLY A 128 3.77 -5.72 -20.51
CA GLY A 128 4.02 -6.67 -19.43
C GLY A 128 5.50 -7.03 -19.23
N ARG A 129 6.43 -6.25 -19.78
CA ARG A 129 7.85 -6.37 -19.44
C ARG A 129 8.10 -5.80 -18.04
N ILE A 130 8.99 -6.46 -17.29
CA ILE A 130 9.32 -6.10 -15.92
C ILE A 130 10.82 -6.08 -15.68
N SER A 131 11.27 -5.33 -14.71
CA SER A 131 12.68 -5.15 -14.38
C SER A 131 13.36 -6.37 -13.76
N LEU A 132 12.59 -7.21 -13.05
CA LEU A 132 13.09 -8.41 -12.38
C LEU A 132 12.99 -9.63 -13.30
N ASP A 133 14.07 -10.38 -13.47
CA ASP A 133 14.05 -11.63 -14.22
C ASP A 133 13.68 -12.84 -13.35
N ALA A 134 13.32 -13.94 -14.01
CA ALA A 134 12.88 -15.17 -13.34
C ALA A 134 13.97 -15.82 -12.47
N ARG A 135 15.27 -15.64 -12.80
CA ARG A 135 16.40 -16.20 -12.04
C ARG A 135 16.52 -15.54 -10.67
N HIS A 136 16.43 -14.22 -10.61
CA HIS A 136 16.44 -13.48 -9.34
C HIS A 136 15.14 -13.72 -8.57
N ALA A 137 13.99 -13.69 -9.26
CA ALA A 137 12.68 -13.94 -8.65
C ALA A 137 12.58 -15.32 -7.99
N ALA A 138 13.21 -16.36 -8.54
CA ALA A 138 13.23 -17.71 -7.96
C ALA A 138 13.86 -17.78 -6.55
N ARG A 139 14.59 -16.75 -6.14
CA ARG A 139 15.28 -16.63 -4.84
C ARG A 139 14.48 -15.79 -3.83
N LEU A 140 13.38 -15.20 -4.28
CA LEU A 140 12.47 -14.37 -3.48
C LEU A 140 11.22 -15.16 -3.11
N GLU A 141 10.56 -14.73 -2.06
CA GLU A 141 9.35 -15.34 -1.49
C GLU A 141 8.12 -14.45 -1.73
N TRP A 142 8.37 -13.12 -1.87
CA TRP A 142 7.32 -12.14 -2.09
C TRP A 142 7.77 -11.08 -3.10
N VAL A 143 7.14 -11.07 -4.27
CA VAL A 143 7.49 -10.14 -5.34
C VAL A 143 6.29 -9.30 -5.70
N LEU A 144 6.38 -8.02 -5.43
CA LEU A 144 5.44 -7.01 -5.86
C LEU A 144 5.90 -6.34 -7.15
N PHE A 145 5.00 -5.66 -7.82
CA PHE A 145 5.36 -4.81 -8.95
C PHE A 145 4.61 -3.48 -8.93
N ASP A 146 5.30 -2.43 -9.32
CA ASP A 146 4.80 -1.07 -9.37
C ASP A 146 4.76 -0.50 -10.80
N LEU A 147 4.17 0.69 -10.90
CA LEU A 147 4.45 1.63 -11.96
C LEU A 147 5.46 2.65 -11.44
N GLY A 148 6.69 2.57 -11.86
CA GLY A 148 7.76 3.48 -11.46
C GLY A 148 8.17 4.44 -12.57
N GLY A 149 9.16 5.29 -12.29
CA GLY A 149 9.70 6.26 -13.25
C GLY A 149 10.32 5.65 -14.52
N SER A 150 10.46 4.33 -14.59
CA SER A 150 10.92 3.59 -15.77
C SER A 150 9.79 3.01 -16.62
N SER A 151 8.52 3.12 -16.17
CA SER A 151 7.35 2.52 -16.83
C SER A 151 6.92 3.34 -18.04
N GLU A 152 7.36 2.95 -19.22
CA GLU A 152 7.10 3.63 -20.48
C GLU A 152 5.61 3.63 -20.83
N GLY A 153 5.10 4.78 -21.27
CA GLY A 153 3.69 4.96 -21.63
C GLY A 153 2.75 5.09 -20.42
N THR A 154 3.31 5.10 -19.20
CA THR A 154 2.59 5.38 -17.95
C THR A 154 3.32 6.49 -17.17
N LEU A 155 4.13 6.19 -16.13
CA LEU A 155 4.84 7.24 -15.38
C LEU A 155 6.01 7.84 -16.18
N ARG A 156 6.59 7.08 -17.10
CA ARG A 156 7.55 7.59 -18.07
C ARG A 156 6.84 7.88 -19.38
N HIS A 157 6.92 9.11 -19.86
CA HIS A 157 6.26 9.59 -21.07
C HIS A 157 4.75 9.28 -21.11
N PRO A 158 3.98 9.71 -20.11
CA PRO A 158 2.55 9.47 -20.06
C PRO A 158 1.84 10.14 -21.23
N PRO A 159 0.76 9.55 -21.77
CA PRO A 159 -0.10 10.22 -22.73
C PRO A 159 -0.68 11.51 -22.16
N SER A 160 -0.83 12.53 -22.99
CA SER A 160 -1.54 13.77 -22.61
C SER A 160 -3.05 13.57 -22.47
N ASP A 161 -3.60 12.60 -23.19
CA ASP A 161 -4.99 12.19 -23.06
C ASP A 161 -5.16 11.34 -21.79
N LYS A 162 -6.04 11.79 -20.91
CA LYS A 162 -6.29 11.16 -19.62
C LYS A 162 -6.89 9.76 -19.73
N GLN A 163 -7.79 9.56 -20.71
CA GLN A 163 -8.42 8.26 -20.91
C GLN A 163 -7.39 7.25 -21.41
N GLN A 164 -6.58 7.64 -22.41
CA GLN A 164 -5.50 6.80 -22.90
C GLN A 164 -4.49 6.45 -21.80
N TYR A 165 -4.20 7.41 -20.91
CA TYR A 165 -3.31 7.16 -19.78
C TYR A 165 -3.93 6.14 -18.81
N ALA A 166 -5.20 6.31 -18.44
CA ALA A 166 -5.91 5.36 -17.58
C ALA A 166 -5.94 3.95 -18.19
N GLU A 167 -6.18 3.85 -19.51
CA GLU A 167 -6.14 2.59 -20.23
C GLU A 167 -4.73 1.95 -20.20
N ASN A 168 -3.68 2.72 -20.43
CA ASN A 168 -2.31 2.24 -20.40
C ASN A 168 -1.94 1.64 -19.03
N VAL A 169 -2.32 2.30 -17.93
CA VAL A 169 -2.12 1.80 -16.57
C VAL A 169 -2.76 0.43 -16.40
N VAL A 170 -4.03 0.28 -16.76
CA VAL A 170 -4.73 -1.01 -16.59
C VAL A 170 -4.16 -2.08 -17.52
N ARG A 171 -3.79 -1.73 -18.76
CA ARG A 171 -3.17 -2.67 -19.72
C ARG A 171 -1.81 -3.16 -19.22
N THR A 172 -1.01 -2.28 -18.62
CA THR A 172 0.25 -2.67 -17.98
C THR A 172 0.02 -3.72 -16.90
N TYR A 173 -0.94 -3.48 -16.00
CA TYR A 173 -1.29 -4.45 -14.97
C TYR A 173 -1.81 -5.77 -15.55
N LEU A 174 -2.64 -5.71 -16.60
CA LEU A 174 -3.14 -6.91 -17.29
C LEU A 174 -1.99 -7.75 -17.88
N GLY A 175 -1.00 -7.10 -18.50
CA GLY A 175 0.18 -7.79 -19.04
C GLY A 175 1.00 -8.48 -17.96
N LEU A 176 1.22 -7.79 -16.84
CA LEU A 176 2.02 -8.31 -15.73
C LEU A 176 1.33 -9.41 -14.93
N CYS A 177 0.00 -9.50 -14.97
CA CYS A 177 -0.71 -10.63 -14.35
C CYS A 177 -0.31 -12.00 -14.91
N ASP A 178 0.21 -12.07 -16.14
CA ASP A 178 0.68 -13.33 -16.75
C ASP A 178 2.09 -13.74 -16.31
N VAL A 179 2.83 -12.88 -15.65
CA VAL A 179 4.16 -13.19 -15.13
C VAL A 179 3.99 -14.00 -13.84
N GLU A 180 4.35 -15.28 -13.88
CA GLU A 180 4.02 -16.25 -12.82
C GLU A 180 4.64 -15.91 -11.46
N TYR A 181 5.89 -15.45 -11.44
CA TYR A 181 6.63 -15.17 -10.21
C TYR A 181 6.23 -13.88 -9.50
N LEU A 182 5.40 -13.04 -10.10
CA LEU A 182 4.86 -11.84 -9.45
C LEU A 182 3.70 -12.22 -8.53
N ASN A 183 3.73 -11.78 -7.29
CA ASN A 183 2.68 -12.04 -6.30
C ASN A 183 1.56 -11.01 -6.37
N GLY A 184 1.86 -9.73 -6.55
CA GLY A 184 0.83 -8.69 -6.52
C GLY A 184 1.27 -7.34 -7.05
N ILE A 185 0.31 -6.43 -7.14
CA ILE A 185 0.50 -5.04 -7.55
C ILE A 185 0.66 -4.21 -6.28
N SER A 186 1.80 -3.54 -6.12
CA SER A 186 2.01 -2.57 -5.05
C SER A 186 1.23 -1.29 -5.34
N HIS A 187 0.62 -0.73 -4.30
CA HIS A 187 -0.15 0.53 -4.35
C HIS A 187 -0.85 0.81 -5.70
N PRO A 188 -1.68 -0.12 -6.21
CA PRO A 188 -2.26 0.01 -7.54
C PRO A 188 -3.06 1.30 -7.68
N PHE A 189 -2.96 1.92 -8.88
CA PHE A 189 -3.66 3.15 -9.22
C PHE A 189 -3.15 4.41 -8.48
N ASN A 190 -1.88 4.46 -8.10
CA ASN A 190 -1.22 5.60 -7.44
C ASN A 190 -0.91 6.79 -8.39
N THR A 191 -1.87 7.18 -9.21
CA THR A 191 -1.68 8.14 -10.33
C THR A 191 -2.29 9.52 -10.10
N GLY A 192 -2.63 9.86 -8.85
CA GLY A 192 -3.26 11.12 -8.53
C GLY A 192 -2.37 12.35 -8.65
N ASN A 193 -1.05 12.20 -8.46
CA ASN A 193 -0.07 13.27 -8.57
C ASN A 193 0.57 13.35 -9.97
N THR A 194 0.14 12.54 -10.93
CA THR A 194 0.64 12.56 -12.31
C THR A 194 0.02 13.69 -13.14
N ARG A 195 0.51 13.87 -14.37
CA ARG A 195 -0.04 14.89 -15.30
C ARG A 195 -0.29 14.24 -16.67
N PRO A 196 -1.56 14.02 -17.03
CA PRO A 196 -2.77 14.32 -16.25
C PRO A 196 -2.90 13.43 -15.00
N ALA A 197 -3.58 13.94 -13.96
CA ALA A 197 -3.95 13.13 -12.81
C ALA A 197 -5.07 12.16 -13.20
N VAL A 198 -4.89 10.88 -12.89
CA VAL A 198 -5.94 9.85 -13.07
C VAL A 198 -6.43 9.44 -11.69
N LEU A 199 -7.72 9.61 -11.47
CA LEU A 199 -8.40 9.34 -10.21
C LEU A 199 -9.02 7.94 -10.22
N PRO A 200 -9.33 7.32 -9.08
CA PRO A 200 -9.91 5.99 -9.06
C PRO A 200 -11.21 5.85 -9.89
N ALA A 201 -12.00 6.92 -9.99
CA ALA A 201 -13.23 6.95 -10.80
C ALA A 201 -13.00 7.18 -12.30
N ASP A 202 -11.78 7.53 -12.73
CA ASP A 202 -11.49 7.80 -14.14
C ASP A 202 -11.15 6.53 -14.94
N TYR A 203 -10.86 5.43 -14.27
CA TYR A 203 -10.48 4.20 -14.94
C TYR A 203 -11.67 3.55 -15.64
N PRO A 204 -11.49 3.03 -16.87
CA PRO A 204 -12.59 2.41 -17.63
C PRO A 204 -13.15 1.18 -16.88
N PRO A 205 -14.46 1.17 -16.52
CA PRO A 205 -15.03 0.08 -15.72
C PRO A 205 -14.95 -1.30 -16.36
N ALA A 206 -14.94 -1.38 -17.70
CA ALA A 206 -14.79 -2.64 -18.41
C ALA A 206 -13.38 -3.24 -18.20
N LEU A 207 -12.33 -2.41 -18.34
CA LEU A 207 -10.95 -2.83 -18.13
C LEU A 207 -10.66 -3.15 -16.65
N LEU A 208 -11.27 -2.41 -15.71
CA LEU A 208 -11.15 -2.75 -14.29
C LEU A 208 -11.74 -4.12 -13.97
N ARG A 209 -12.90 -4.48 -14.56
CA ARG A 209 -13.49 -5.81 -14.39
C ARG A 209 -12.63 -6.91 -15.02
N GLU A 210 -12.06 -6.64 -16.19
CA GLU A 210 -11.13 -7.57 -16.85
C GLU A 210 -9.89 -7.80 -15.97
N LEU A 211 -9.28 -6.73 -15.45
CA LEU A 211 -8.13 -6.82 -14.55
C LEU A 211 -8.48 -7.59 -13.28
N ALA A 212 -9.60 -7.27 -12.64
CA ALA A 212 -10.03 -7.94 -11.41
C ALA A 212 -10.24 -9.45 -11.63
N ALA A 213 -10.92 -9.83 -12.72
CA ALA A 213 -11.09 -11.24 -13.09
C ALA A 213 -9.74 -11.94 -13.36
N LYS A 214 -8.82 -11.27 -14.06
CA LYS A 214 -7.50 -11.81 -14.35
C LYS A 214 -6.65 -11.95 -13.10
N MET A 215 -6.63 -10.95 -12.22
CA MET A 215 -5.93 -11.01 -10.93
C MET A 215 -6.43 -12.19 -10.10
N ALA A 216 -7.74 -12.35 -9.96
CA ALA A 216 -8.33 -13.48 -9.24
C ALA A 216 -7.94 -14.83 -9.86
N ALA A 217 -8.04 -14.98 -11.18
CA ALA A 217 -7.70 -16.21 -11.89
C ALA A 217 -6.20 -16.56 -11.79
N ARG A 218 -5.32 -15.56 -11.70
CA ARG A 218 -3.86 -15.71 -11.59
C ARG A 218 -3.36 -15.67 -10.15
N GLY A 219 -4.25 -15.54 -9.15
CA GLY A 219 -3.87 -15.43 -7.74
C GLY A 219 -3.04 -14.19 -7.40
N LYS A 220 -3.19 -13.10 -8.17
CA LYS A 220 -2.47 -11.85 -7.92
C LYS A 220 -3.12 -11.06 -6.80
N VAL A 221 -2.29 -10.48 -5.95
CA VAL A 221 -2.70 -9.73 -4.77
C VAL A 221 -2.82 -8.24 -5.10
N PHE A 222 -3.82 -7.60 -4.53
CA PHE A 222 -4.01 -6.15 -4.56
C PHE A 222 -3.47 -5.56 -3.24
N ASP A 223 -2.46 -4.72 -3.32
CA ASP A 223 -1.90 -4.05 -2.16
C ASP A 223 -2.69 -2.79 -1.82
N VAL A 224 -3.34 -2.78 -0.66
CA VAL A 224 -4.00 -1.58 -0.12
C VAL A 224 -3.02 -0.85 0.78
N MET A 225 -2.19 -0.03 0.18
CA MET A 225 -1.13 0.71 0.84
C MET A 225 -1.68 1.89 1.65
N ASN A 226 -1.19 2.06 2.88
CA ASN A 226 -1.69 3.05 3.83
C ASN A 226 -1.49 4.51 3.36
N ASP A 227 -0.38 4.78 2.72
CA ASP A 227 0.02 6.13 2.32
C ASP A 227 -0.53 6.56 0.95
N MET A 228 -1.55 5.86 0.44
CA MET A 228 -2.20 6.20 -0.83
C MET A 228 -2.63 7.67 -0.91
N VAL A 229 -2.98 8.28 0.23
CA VAL A 229 -3.34 9.72 0.30
C VAL A 229 -2.19 10.61 -0.16
N TYR A 230 -0.92 10.23 0.06
CA TYR A 230 0.25 10.95 -0.44
C TYR A 230 0.25 11.05 -1.97
N TRP A 231 -0.10 9.97 -2.67
CA TRP A 231 -0.13 9.92 -4.14
C TRP A 231 -1.26 10.76 -4.76
N PHE A 232 -2.15 11.32 -3.94
CA PHE A 232 -3.28 12.13 -4.39
C PHE A 232 -3.30 13.54 -3.78
N HIS A 233 -2.26 13.95 -3.02
CA HIS A 233 -2.29 15.26 -2.33
C HIS A 233 -2.27 16.46 -3.28
N GLN A 234 -1.83 16.30 -4.53
CA GLN A 234 -1.88 17.33 -5.58
C GLN A 234 -3.11 17.21 -6.49
N SER A 235 -3.94 16.18 -6.28
CA SER A 235 -5.16 16.00 -7.05
C SER A 235 -6.29 16.93 -6.55
N PRO A 236 -7.34 17.16 -7.34
CA PRO A 236 -8.49 17.94 -6.90
C PRO A 236 -9.39 17.21 -5.88
N LEU A 237 -9.12 15.94 -5.56
CA LEU A 237 -9.93 15.16 -4.63
C LEU A 237 -9.64 15.55 -3.17
N ALA A 238 -10.71 15.82 -2.43
CA ALA A 238 -10.60 15.86 -0.98
C ALA A 238 -10.29 14.44 -0.44
N PRO A 239 -9.53 14.28 0.67
CA PRO A 239 -9.13 12.97 1.20
C PRO A 239 -10.31 11.99 1.46
N ARG A 240 -11.46 12.51 1.91
CA ARG A 240 -12.67 11.67 2.10
C ARG A 240 -13.27 11.18 0.78
N GLN A 241 -13.19 11.99 -0.28
CA GLN A 241 -13.66 11.60 -1.62
C GLN A 241 -12.71 10.55 -2.22
N LEU A 242 -11.39 10.72 -2.08
CA LEU A 242 -10.42 9.71 -2.45
C LEU A 242 -10.73 8.38 -1.77
N THR A 243 -10.89 8.38 -0.43
CA THR A 243 -11.22 7.17 0.32
C THR A 243 -12.51 6.53 -0.21
N ALA A 244 -13.56 7.30 -0.49
CA ALA A 244 -14.81 6.78 -1.02
C ALA A 244 -14.63 6.13 -2.41
N GLN A 245 -13.93 6.79 -3.32
CA GLN A 245 -13.65 6.24 -4.66
C GLN A 245 -12.77 4.99 -4.60
N TYR A 246 -11.77 4.98 -3.71
CA TYR A 246 -10.89 3.82 -3.55
C TYR A 246 -11.62 2.63 -2.93
N VAL A 247 -12.57 2.86 -2.02
CA VAL A 247 -13.47 1.83 -1.49
C VAL A 247 -14.30 1.18 -2.60
N GLU A 248 -14.86 1.97 -3.52
CA GLU A 248 -15.62 1.41 -4.66
C GLU A 248 -14.71 0.60 -5.60
N LEU A 249 -13.48 1.04 -5.82
CA LEU A 249 -12.49 0.28 -6.55
C LEU A 249 -12.22 -1.08 -5.88
N VAL A 250 -11.90 -1.08 -4.58
CA VAL A 250 -11.64 -2.31 -3.80
C VAL A 250 -12.85 -3.25 -3.81
N LYS A 251 -14.08 -2.73 -3.70
CA LYS A 251 -15.31 -3.54 -3.83
C LYS A 251 -15.38 -4.29 -5.15
N LEU A 252 -15.03 -3.63 -6.25
CA LEU A 252 -15.04 -4.26 -7.57
C LEU A 252 -14.08 -5.46 -7.61
N PHE A 253 -12.86 -5.29 -7.09
CA PHE A 253 -11.87 -6.36 -7.05
C PHE A 253 -12.26 -7.46 -6.06
N ALA A 254 -12.81 -7.11 -4.91
CA ALA A 254 -13.30 -8.08 -3.93
C ALA A 254 -14.44 -8.95 -4.50
N ALA A 255 -15.38 -8.34 -5.23
CA ALA A 255 -16.47 -9.07 -5.89
C ALA A 255 -15.97 -10.08 -6.95
N ALA A 256 -14.79 -9.84 -7.53
CA ALA A 256 -14.15 -10.79 -8.45
C ALA A 256 -13.35 -11.90 -7.75
N GLY A 257 -13.21 -11.85 -6.42
CA GLY A 257 -12.46 -12.84 -5.64
C GLY A 257 -10.96 -12.54 -5.52
N VAL A 258 -10.53 -11.31 -5.78
CA VAL A 258 -9.13 -10.89 -5.61
C VAL A 258 -8.73 -10.94 -4.13
N THR A 259 -7.51 -11.38 -3.86
CA THR A 259 -6.91 -11.36 -2.52
C THR A 259 -6.23 -10.02 -2.27
N PHE A 260 -6.27 -9.53 -1.03
CA PHE A 260 -5.70 -8.25 -0.63
C PHE A 260 -4.61 -8.42 0.42
N GLN A 261 -3.63 -7.55 0.38
CA GLN A 261 -2.72 -7.29 1.49
C GLN A 261 -2.89 -5.86 1.98
N VAL A 262 -2.36 -5.58 3.16
CA VAL A 262 -2.12 -4.22 3.64
C VAL A 262 -0.64 -3.97 3.73
N SER A 263 -0.25 -2.72 3.57
CA SER A 263 1.13 -2.31 3.69
C SER A 263 1.27 -0.86 4.14
N SER A 264 2.43 -0.54 4.70
CA SER A 264 2.82 0.84 5.01
C SER A 264 3.54 1.49 3.85
N ASP A 265 4.24 0.72 3.02
CA ASP A 265 5.24 1.22 2.07
C ASP A 265 6.32 2.06 2.79
N ASP A 266 6.77 1.52 3.94
CA ASP A 266 7.66 2.26 4.83
C ASP A 266 9.03 2.53 4.22
N HIS A 267 9.35 3.83 4.12
CA HIS A 267 10.67 4.30 3.72
C HIS A 267 11.42 4.96 4.88
N ARG A 268 10.77 5.21 6.02
CA ARG A 268 11.37 5.92 7.16
C ARG A 268 10.83 5.50 8.51
N THR A 269 9.58 5.84 8.82
CA THR A 269 8.96 5.69 10.14
C THR A 269 7.48 5.40 10.02
N GLY A 270 7.12 4.30 9.45
CA GLY A 270 5.72 3.97 9.18
C GLY A 270 5.41 2.49 9.24
N LEU A 271 6.40 1.66 9.56
CA LEU A 271 6.24 0.21 9.60
C LEU A 271 5.01 -0.18 10.43
N GLY A 272 4.17 -1.03 9.86
CA GLY A 272 2.94 -1.49 10.51
C GLY A 272 1.82 -0.46 10.57
N ASN A 273 1.99 0.75 10.03
CA ASN A 273 0.92 1.72 9.92
C ASN A 273 0.01 1.37 8.75
N THR A 274 -1.02 0.59 9.01
CA THR A 274 -1.98 0.10 8.01
C THR A 274 -3.41 0.61 8.24
N ARG A 275 -3.55 1.66 9.04
CA ARG A 275 -4.86 2.12 9.52
C ARG A 275 -5.83 2.55 8.42
N TRP A 276 -5.34 3.27 7.40
CA TRP A 276 -6.17 3.66 6.26
C TRP A 276 -6.53 2.45 5.39
N SER A 277 -5.58 1.53 5.20
CA SER A 277 -5.78 0.28 4.48
C SER A 277 -6.91 -0.55 5.11
N GLU A 278 -6.85 -0.77 6.42
CA GLU A 278 -7.87 -1.48 7.18
C GLU A 278 -9.25 -0.79 7.09
N LEU A 279 -9.27 0.55 7.15
CA LEU A 279 -10.50 1.33 6.98
C LEU A 279 -11.12 1.12 5.58
N VAL A 280 -10.30 1.10 4.53
CA VAL A 280 -10.75 0.86 3.15
C VAL A 280 -11.31 -0.55 3.01
N LEU A 281 -10.57 -1.56 3.45
CA LEU A 281 -10.98 -2.96 3.40
C LEU A 281 -12.29 -3.20 4.18
N ALA A 282 -12.40 -2.63 5.39
CA ALA A 282 -13.61 -2.75 6.20
C ALA A 282 -14.82 -2.08 5.53
N ARG A 283 -14.66 -0.88 4.96
CA ARG A 283 -15.73 -0.17 4.23
C ARG A 283 -16.11 -0.86 2.92
N ALA A 284 -15.16 -1.52 2.29
CA ALA A 284 -15.41 -2.36 1.11
C ALA A 284 -16.04 -3.71 1.46
N ALA A 285 -16.19 -4.03 2.76
CA ALA A 285 -16.70 -5.30 3.27
C ALA A 285 -15.88 -6.51 2.74
N VAL A 286 -14.57 -6.35 2.62
CA VAL A 286 -13.68 -7.44 2.19
C VAL A 286 -13.67 -8.53 3.26
N PRO A 287 -14.00 -9.79 2.92
CA PRO A 287 -14.00 -10.87 3.90
C PRO A 287 -12.57 -11.25 4.30
N ALA A 288 -12.37 -11.70 5.54
CA ALA A 288 -11.06 -12.12 6.04
C ALA A 288 -10.40 -13.22 5.19
N SER A 289 -11.20 -14.05 4.52
CA SER A 289 -10.70 -15.08 3.60
C SER A 289 -10.04 -14.54 2.34
N GLN A 290 -10.24 -13.28 2.00
CA GLN A 290 -9.58 -12.58 0.90
C GLN A 290 -8.39 -11.74 1.38
N ILE A 291 -8.00 -11.81 2.64
CA ILE A 291 -6.76 -11.20 3.12
C ILE A 291 -5.63 -12.23 3.04
N VAL A 292 -4.47 -11.80 2.58
CA VAL A 292 -3.25 -12.64 2.53
C VAL A 292 -2.96 -13.19 3.92
N ASP A 293 -2.75 -14.50 4.00
CA ASP A 293 -2.20 -15.14 5.18
C ASP A 293 -0.70 -15.37 4.95
N PRO A 294 0.18 -14.55 5.54
CA PRO A 294 1.61 -14.66 5.29
C PRO A 294 2.20 -16.01 5.73
N ARG A 295 1.52 -16.75 6.62
CA ARG A 295 1.95 -18.08 7.06
C ARG A 295 1.89 -19.11 5.93
N LYS A 296 1.07 -18.87 4.90
CA LYS A 296 0.94 -19.74 3.71
C LYS A 296 1.98 -19.45 2.63
N ILE A 297 2.72 -18.35 2.74
CA ILE A 297 3.80 -18.04 1.82
C ILE A 297 4.98 -18.96 2.14
N VAL A 298 5.44 -19.70 1.13
CA VAL A 298 6.56 -20.65 1.32
C VAL A 298 7.86 -19.87 1.45
N GLN A 299 8.55 -20.03 2.58
CA GLN A 299 9.91 -19.51 2.76
C GLN A 299 10.92 -20.44 2.07
N ARG A 300 11.91 -19.85 1.40
CA ARG A 300 12.94 -20.54 0.61
C ARG A 300 14.33 -20.21 1.12
#